data_59f47fc2a30547abb3ebbb700c10b77b
#
_entry.id   59f47fc2a30547abb3ebbb700c10b77b
#
_cell.length_a   1.000
_cell.length_b   1.000
_cell.length_c   1.000
_cell.angle_alpha   90.00
_cell.angle_beta   90.00
_cell.angle_gamma   90.00
#
_symmetry.space_group_name_H-M   'P 1'
#
loop_
_entity.id
_entity.type
_entity.pdbx_description
1 polymer ?
#
loop_
_entity_poly.entity_id
_entity_poly.type
_entity_poly.pdbx_seq_one_letter_code
_entity_poly.pdbx_strand_id
1 'polypeptide(L)'
;MKIKPVVIAANSSLLCFFSTSYCLAQSTPSEFAQMSLQELFNQSIYDTEIQQGQASPWTLNYQYKTAKFEGYLDGTKSLSFNDVKGPPSNGSGKTFPVVPTTITQTAHIYSLGYQFNDQWQGHLSVPYIKQSTDHLSLVPGYSTFTIKTDGIGDAVMSASYALNSESWLLSLGISLPTGSIDEKGDTPRGPGNQQVPYTMQLGSGTYDFPVELSYQNSSAPNLSLKASATIRTGTNDRDYRLGNNYSLSGRYKVDLSSRLKGYVGLAGQYSDSIHGQDDSLLAGDPATLYPAS
;
A
#
# COMPACT_ATOMS: atom_id res chain seq x y z
N MET A 1 15.37 15.45 -18.43
CA MET A 1 13.97 15.24 -18.06
C MET A 1 13.69 13.75 -18.26
N LYS A 2 13.81 12.96 -17.19
CA LYS A 2 13.55 11.52 -17.24
C LYS A 2 12.06 11.31 -16.96
N ILE A 3 11.31 10.83 -17.94
CA ILE A 3 9.91 10.44 -17.79
C ILE A 3 9.92 9.13 -17.01
N LYS A 4 9.40 9.14 -15.77
CA LYS A 4 9.21 7.92 -14.98
C LYS A 4 8.02 7.13 -15.54
N PRO A 5 8.08 5.81 -15.62
CA PRO A 5 6.98 5.02 -16.20
C PRO A 5 5.75 5.06 -15.31
N VAL A 6 4.60 5.27 -15.93
CA VAL A 6 3.27 5.09 -15.33
C VAL A 6 2.90 3.62 -15.50
N VAL A 7 2.65 2.92 -14.41
CA VAL A 7 2.19 1.52 -14.45
C VAL A 7 0.68 1.51 -14.64
N ILE A 8 0.21 0.93 -15.74
CA ILE A 8 -1.21 0.70 -16.00
C ILE A 8 -1.47 -0.79 -15.79
N ALA A 9 -2.20 -1.15 -14.74
CA ALA A 9 -2.66 -2.51 -14.50
C ALA A 9 -4.08 -2.68 -15.03
N ALA A 10 -4.30 -3.65 -15.92
CA ALA A 10 -5.61 -4.04 -16.39
C ALA A 10 -6.04 -5.33 -15.67
N ASN A 11 -7.10 -5.25 -14.87
CA ASN A 11 -7.69 -6.41 -14.20
C ASN A 11 -8.98 -6.84 -14.87
N SER A 12 -9.02 -8.07 -15.39
CA SER A 12 -10.24 -8.75 -15.78
C SER A 12 -10.49 -9.88 -14.78
N SER A 13 -11.46 -9.70 -13.88
CA SER A 13 -11.86 -10.73 -12.91
C SER A 13 -13.27 -11.22 -13.16
N LEU A 14 -13.41 -12.52 -13.40
CA LEU A 14 -14.68 -13.26 -13.40
C LEU A 14 -14.96 -13.65 -11.93
N LEU A 15 -16.02 -13.12 -11.33
CA LEU A 15 -16.31 -13.30 -9.91
C LEU A 15 -17.07 -14.62 -9.69
N CYS A 16 -16.43 -15.57 -8.99
CA CYS A 16 -17.12 -16.49 -8.08
C CYS A 16 -16.98 -15.95 -6.65
N PHE A 17 -18.04 -15.98 -5.88
CA PHE A 17 -18.26 -15.48 -4.53
C PHE A 17 -17.12 -15.78 -3.52
N PHE A 18 -16.04 -15.10 -3.59
CA PHE A 18 -15.06 -14.79 -2.52
C PHE A 18 -14.18 -13.69 -3.08
N SER A 19 -14.27 -12.49 -2.53
CA SER A 19 -13.43 -11.36 -2.97
C SER A 19 -11.98 -11.52 -2.47
N THR A 20 -11.23 -12.39 -3.08
CA THR A 20 -9.77 -12.37 -3.02
C THR A 20 -9.31 -11.54 -4.21
N SER A 21 -9.03 -10.28 -3.97
CA SER A 21 -8.39 -9.42 -4.97
C SER A 21 -6.93 -9.88 -5.13
N TYR A 22 -6.65 -10.69 -6.13
CA TYR A 22 -5.28 -10.91 -6.55
C TYR A 22 -4.82 -9.68 -7.32
N CYS A 23 -4.04 -8.83 -6.69
CA CYS A 23 -3.32 -7.76 -7.36
C CYS A 23 -2.09 -8.37 -8.05
N LEU A 24 -2.19 -8.65 -9.34
CA LEU A 24 -1.02 -8.92 -10.17
C LEU A 24 -0.43 -7.56 -10.57
N ALA A 25 0.24 -6.91 -9.63
CA ALA A 25 1.01 -5.73 -9.94
C ALA A 25 2.30 -6.17 -10.63
N GLN A 26 2.42 -5.85 -11.92
CA GLN A 26 3.69 -5.91 -12.65
C GLN A 26 4.44 -4.60 -12.40
N SER A 27 5.19 -4.55 -11.32
CA SER A 27 6.06 -3.43 -11.01
C SER A 27 7.49 -3.93 -10.85
N THR A 28 8.46 -3.04 -11.05
CA THR A 28 9.88 -3.38 -10.87
C THR A 28 10.19 -3.65 -9.40
N PRO A 29 11.17 -4.51 -9.07
CA PRO A 29 11.55 -4.79 -7.67
C PRO A 29 11.83 -3.54 -6.84
N SER A 30 12.29 -2.47 -7.49
CA SER A 30 12.55 -1.15 -6.88
C SER A 30 11.28 -0.42 -6.44
N GLU A 31 10.15 -0.63 -7.12
CA GLU A 31 8.88 0.04 -6.78
C GLU A 31 8.19 -0.63 -5.60
N PHE A 32 8.28 -1.95 -5.46
CA PHE A 32 7.73 -2.67 -4.31
C PHE A 32 8.50 -2.39 -3.00
N ALA A 33 9.82 -2.21 -3.10
CA ALA A 33 10.62 -1.84 -1.94
C ALA A 33 10.31 -0.45 -1.37
N GLN A 34 9.62 0.39 -2.13
CA GLN A 34 9.24 1.76 -1.74
C GLN A 34 7.79 1.88 -1.25
N MET A 35 6.95 0.88 -1.52
CA MET A 35 5.57 0.91 -1.06
C MET A 35 5.47 0.49 0.40
N SER A 36 5.05 1.40 1.27
CA SER A 36 4.62 1.01 2.60
C SER A 36 3.31 0.21 2.53
N LEU A 37 3.08 -0.65 3.51
CA LEU A 37 1.80 -1.37 3.65
C LEU A 37 0.58 -0.45 3.62
N GLN A 38 0.70 0.71 4.23
CA GLN A 38 -0.32 1.72 4.19
C GLN A 38 -0.67 2.12 2.75
N GLU A 39 0.31 2.21 1.86
CA GLU A 39 0.07 2.55 0.46
C GLU A 39 -0.64 1.43 -0.29
N LEU A 40 -0.27 0.18 -0.02
CA LEU A 40 -0.90 -0.97 -0.64
C LEU A 40 -2.37 -1.14 -0.20
N PHE A 41 -2.67 -0.78 1.05
CA PHE A 41 -4.00 -0.92 1.64
C PHE A 41 -4.80 0.38 1.63
N ASN A 42 -4.18 1.56 1.48
CA ASN A 42 -4.86 2.86 1.43
C ASN A 42 -5.79 3.02 0.22
N GLN A 43 -5.61 2.23 -0.85
CA GLN A 43 -6.49 2.28 -2.01
C GLN A 43 -7.96 1.98 -1.70
N SER A 44 -8.31 1.55 -0.50
CA SER A 44 -9.70 1.24 -0.15
C SER A 44 -10.05 1.45 1.32
N ILE A 45 -9.24 2.17 2.09
CA ILE A 45 -9.65 2.59 3.45
C ILE A 45 -10.89 3.50 3.38
N TYR A 46 -11.10 4.13 2.23
CA TYR A 46 -12.20 5.05 1.94
C TYR A 46 -13.27 4.49 1.01
N ASP A 47 -13.42 3.17 0.87
CA ASP A 47 -14.60 2.58 0.20
C ASP A 47 -15.87 2.86 1.05
N THR A 48 -16.14 4.12 1.26
CA THR A 48 -17.33 4.63 1.94
C THR A 48 -18.35 5.01 0.88
N GLU A 49 -19.27 4.11 0.61
CA GLU A 49 -20.52 4.47 -0.04
C GLU A 49 -21.34 5.30 0.96
N ILE A 50 -21.89 6.43 0.53
CA ILE A 50 -22.88 7.16 1.32
C ILE A 50 -24.12 6.25 1.40
N GLN A 51 -24.32 5.65 2.56
CA GLN A 51 -25.49 4.80 2.80
C GLN A 51 -26.66 5.68 3.20
N GLN A 52 -27.52 6.00 2.24
CA GLN A 52 -28.76 6.69 2.50
C GLN A 52 -29.78 5.74 3.15
N GLY A 53 -30.44 6.21 4.20
CA GLY A 53 -31.60 5.54 4.79
C GLY A 53 -31.29 4.49 5.85
N GLN A 54 -30.15 4.54 6.52
CA GLN A 54 -29.87 3.67 7.67
C GLN A 54 -30.64 4.08 8.93
N ALA A 55 -31.11 3.08 9.69
CA ALA A 55 -31.78 3.29 10.98
C ALA A 55 -30.83 3.80 12.08
N SER A 56 -29.51 3.77 11.87
CA SER A 56 -28.49 4.23 12.80
C SER A 56 -27.48 5.13 12.09
N PRO A 57 -27.06 6.26 12.68
CA PRO A 57 -25.98 7.07 12.12
C PRO A 57 -24.60 6.42 12.23
N TRP A 58 -24.48 5.36 13.00
CA TRP A 58 -23.22 4.63 13.22
C TRP A 58 -23.05 3.47 12.25
N THR A 59 -21.85 3.33 11.70
CA THR A 59 -21.44 2.19 10.87
C THR A 59 -20.18 1.58 11.44
N LEU A 60 -20.18 0.27 11.67
CA LEU A 60 -18.99 -0.49 12.01
C LEU A 60 -18.63 -1.37 10.81
N ASN A 61 -17.39 -1.27 10.35
CA ASN A 61 -16.89 -2.07 9.23
C ASN A 61 -15.61 -2.80 9.63
N TYR A 62 -15.47 -4.02 9.13
CA TYR A 62 -14.27 -4.82 9.22
C TYR A 62 -13.87 -5.29 7.82
N GLN A 63 -12.60 -5.06 7.46
CA GLN A 63 -12.04 -5.53 6.20
C GLN A 63 -10.82 -6.41 6.48
N TYR A 64 -10.74 -7.53 5.79
CA TYR A 64 -9.54 -8.36 5.72
C TYR A 64 -8.94 -8.22 4.32
N LYS A 65 -7.67 -7.84 4.26
CA LYS A 65 -6.91 -7.71 3.02
C LYS A 65 -5.65 -8.54 3.10
N THR A 66 -5.29 -9.16 1.99
CA THR A 66 -4.03 -9.88 1.85
C THR A 66 -3.41 -9.60 0.49
N ALA A 67 -2.10 -9.47 0.46
CA ALA A 67 -1.31 -9.35 -0.74
C ALA A 67 -0.10 -10.28 -0.66
N LYS A 68 0.24 -10.91 -1.78
CA LYS A 68 1.42 -11.75 -1.92
C LYS A 68 2.19 -11.31 -3.16
N PHE A 69 3.48 -11.06 -3.00
CA PHE A 69 4.37 -10.67 -4.08
C PHE A 69 5.47 -11.70 -4.21
N GLU A 70 5.75 -12.12 -5.44
CA GLU A 70 6.79 -13.09 -5.77
C GLU A 70 7.46 -12.73 -7.10
N GLY A 71 8.77 -12.96 -7.18
CA GLY A 71 9.54 -12.81 -8.41
C GLY A 71 10.05 -11.40 -8.66
N TYR A 72 10.76 -11.26 -9.77
CA TYR A 72 11.43 -10.04 -10.19
C TYR A 72 11.16 -9.77 -11.67
N LEU A 73 11.13 -8.48 -12.02
CA LEU A 73 10.94 -8.01 -13.39
C LEU A 73 12.03 -7.00 -13.76
N ASP A 74 12.47 -7.02 -15.02
CA ASP A 74 13.22 -5.95 -15.67
C ASP A 74 12.39 -5.47 -16.87
N GLY A 75 11.68 -4.38 -16.65
CA GLY A 75 10.59 -3.97 -17.54
C GLY A 75 9.46 -5.02 -17.56
N THR A 76 9.26 -5.66 -18.70
CA THR A 76 8.27 -6.76 -18.87
C THR A 76 8.88 -8.15 -18.78
N LYS A 77 10.22 -8.26 -18.63
CA LYS A 77 10.93 -9.52 -18.60
C LYS A 77 10.99 -10.06 -17.18
N SER A 78 10.51 -11.28 -16.96
CA SER A 78 10.68 -11.98 -15.69
C SER A 78 12.14 -12.40 -15.48
N LEU A 79 12.67 -12.15 -14.27
CA LEU A 79 13.98 -12.55 -13.83
C LEU A 79 13.88 -13.66 -12.78
N SER A 80 14.81 -14.61 -12.81
CA SER A 80 14.96 -15.59 -11.73
C SER A 80 15.68 -14.96 -10.53
N PHE A 81 15.54 -15.55 -9.34
CA PHE A 81 16.30 -15.12 -8.16
C PHE A 81 17.81 -15.17 -8.37
N ASN A 82 18.31 -16.09 -9.19
CA ASN A 82 19.73 -16.20 -9.50
C ASN A 82 20.22 -15.07 -10.42
N ASP A 83 19.35 -14.46 -11.20
CA ASP A 83 19.71 -13.28 -12.03
C ASP A 83 19.89 -12.02 -11.18
N VAL A 84 19.22 -11.98 -10.01
CA VAL A 84 19.21 -10.82 -9.10
C VAL A 84 20.17 -11.02 -7.93
N LYS A 85 20.31 -12.25 -7.43
CA LYS A 85 21.19 -12.60 -6.31
C LYS A 85 22.65 -12.69 -6.79
N GLY A 86 23.51 -11.86 -6.23
CA GLY A 86 24.92 -11.85 -6.55
C GLY A 86 25.72 -10.95 -5.60
N PRO A 87 27.05 -10.95 -5.70
CA PRO A 87 27.85 -9.99 -4.95
C PRO A 87 27.43 -8.57 -5.31
N PRO A 88 27.62 -7.59 -4.39
CA PRO A 88 27.28 -6.20 -4.66
C PRO A 88 27.96 -5.75 -5.94
N SER A 89 27.19 -5.31 -6.94
CA SER A 89 27.75 -4.79 -8.18
C SER A 89 28.17 -3.34 -7.94
N ASN A 90 29.46 -3.04 -8.12
CA ASN A 90 30.01 -1.69 -7.99
C ASN A 90 29.29 -0.70 -8.92
N GLY A 91 28.15 -0.17 -8.51
CA GLY A 91 27.41 0.91 -9.19
C GLY A 91 26.53 0.51 -10.39
N SER A 92 26.56 -0.72 -10.87
CA SER A 92 25.69 -1.16 -11.98
C SER A 92 24.33 -1.77 -11.55
N GLY A 93 24.11 -1.87 -10.26
CA GLY A 93 22.80 -2.01 -9.62
C GLY A 93 21.98 -3.27 -9.92
N LYS A 94 22.55 -4.33 -10.48
CA LYS A 94 21.75 -5.50 -10.94
C LYS A 94 21.78 -6.71 -10.03
N THR A 95 22.73 -6.80 -9.09
CA THR A 95 22.82 -7.97 -8.17
C THR A 95 22.96 -7.54 -6.71
N PHE A 96 22.31 -8.29 -5.83
CA PHE A 96 22.26 -8.02 -4.39
C PHE A 96 22.66 -9.28 -3.60
N PRO A 97 23.43 -9.13 -2.51
CA PRO A 97 23.84 -10.26 -1.68
C PRO A 97 22.65 -10.89 -0.91
N VAL A 98 21.59 -10.12 -0.72
CA VAL A 98 20.34 -10.53 -0.08
C VAL A 98 19.18 -10.11 -0.97
N VAL A 99 18.28 -11.04 -1.27
CA VAL A 99 17.13 -10.78 -2.13
C VAL A 99 15.86 -11.34 -1.50
N PRO A 100 14.77 -10.54 -1.36
CA PRO A 100 13.47 -11.06 -0.98
C PRO A 100 12.93 -11.99 -2.07
N THR A 101 12.28 -13.07 -1.66
CA THR A 101 11.69 -14.06 -2.59
C THR A 101 10.17 -14.01 -2.57
N THR A 102 9.61 -13.89 -1.38
CA THR A 102 8.17 -13.81 -1.17
C THR A 102 7.89 -12.76 -0.12
N ILE A 103 6.99 -11.84 -0.42
CA ILE A 103 6.47 -10.87 0.53
C ILE A 103 4.99 -11.18 0.72
N THR A 104 4.58 -11.48 1.95
CA THR A 104 3.17 -11.68 2.31
C THR A 104 2.76 -10.61 3.30
N GLN A 105 1.68 -9.93 2.99
CA GLN A 105 1.14 -8.85 3.82
C GLN A 105 -0.34 -9.10 4.05
N THR A 106 -0.78 -8.96 5.29
CA THR A 106 -2.20 -9.01 5.66
C THR A 106 -2.55 -7.83 6.55
N ALA A 107 -3.76 -7.31 6.39
CA ALA A 107 -4.30 -6.28 7.25
C ALA A 107 -5.74 -6.61 7.67
N HIS A 108 -5.99 -6.47 8.96
CA HIS A 108 -7.32 -6.46 9.57
C HIS A 108 -7.67 -5.01 9.87
N ILE A 109 -8.58 -4.42 9.11
CA ILE A 109 -8.93 -3.01 9.21
C ILE A 109 -10.27 -2.87 9.90
N TYR A 110 -10.28 -2.23 11.06
CA TYR A 110 -11.46 -1.91 11.84
C TYR A 110 -11.81 -0.44 11.61
N SER A 111 -13.03 -0.18 11.17
CA SER A 111 -13.47 1.18 10.88
C SER A 111 -14.78 1.49 11.54
N LEU A 112 -14.87 2.69 12.10
CA LEU A 112 -16.06 3.27 12.70
C LEU A 112 -16.46 4.50 11.90
N GLY A 113 -17.68 4.52 11.38
CA GLY A 113 -18.26 5.66 10.67
C GLY A 113 -19.36 6.31 11.47
N TYR A 114 -19.56 7.60 11.29
CA TYR A 114 -20.69 8.36 11.81
C TYR A 114 -21.23 9.32 10.76
N GLN A 115 -22.51 9.19 10.45
CA GLN A 115 -23.23 10.08 9.55
C GLN A 115 -23.78 11.28 10.34
N PHE A 116 -23.23 12.46 10.12
CA PHE A 116 -23.71 13.69 10.78
C PHE A 116 -25.00 14.22 10.17
N ASN A 117 -25.11 14.14 8.84
CA ASN A 117 -26.26 14.49 8.02
C ASN A 117 -26.09 13.89 6.61
N ASP A 118 -26.99 14.21 5.69
CA ASP A 118 -26.99 13.65 4.32
C ASP A 118 -25.74 14.03 3.50
N GLN A 119 -24.97 15.01 3.94
CA GLN A 119 -23.77 15.49 3.22
C GLN A 119 -22.46 15.16 3.94
N TRP A 120 -22.46 15.05 5.28
CA TRP A 120 -21.25 14.90 6.08
C TRP A 120 -21.19 13.57 6.81
N GLN A 121 -20.07 12.92 6.71
CA GLN A 121 -19.74 11.72 7.48
C GLN A 121 -18.30 11.77 7.99
N GLY A 122 -18.07 11.19 9.15
CA GLY A 122 -16.75 11.00 9.74
C GLY A 122 -16.37 9.54 9.82
N HIS A 123 -15.08 9.24 9.73
CA HIS A 123 -14.55 7.89 9.83
C HIS A 123 -13.30 7.86 10.70
N LEU A 124 -13.18 6.79 11.46
CA LEU A 124 -11.96 6.38 12.14
C LEU A 124 -11.62 4.98 11.66
N SER A 125 -10.38 4.75 11.24
CA SER A 125 -9.90 3.45 10.80
C SER A 125 -8.60 3.11 11.50
N VAL A 126 -8.50 1.85 12.00
CA VAL A 126 -7.32 1.33 12.67
C VAL A 126 -6.95 -0.02 12.06
N PRO A 127 -5.80 -0.14 11.40
CA PRO A 127 -5.35 -1.41 10.86
C PRO A 127 -4.52 -2.20 11.89
N TYR A 128 -4.72 -3.51 11.94
CA TYR A 128 -3.76 -4.46 12.51
C TYR A 128 -3.08 -5.20 11.36
N ILE A 129 -1.77 -5.07 11.29
CA ILE A 129 -0.95 -5.46 10.15
C ILE A 129 -0.12 -6.68 10.54
N LYS A 130 0.02 -7.64 9.60
CA LYS A 130 0.99 -8.74 9.68
C LYS A 130 1.73 -8.83 8.36
N GLN A 131 3.04 -8.92 8.44
CA GLN A 131 3.87 -9.06 7.27
C GLN A 131 5.01 -10.06 7.48
N SER A 132 5.37 -10.73 6.40
CA SER A 132 6.44 -11.73 6.37
C SER A 132 7.16 -11.60 5.05
N THR A 133 8.49 -11.52 5.09
CA THR A 133 9.33 -11.48 3.90
C THR A 133 10.38 -12.58 3.98
N ASP A 134 10.33 -13.52 3.04
CA ASP A 134 11.32 -14.57 2.88
C ASP A 134 12.48 -14.09 2.01
N HIS A 135 13.70 -14.48 2.34
CA HIS A 135 14.91 -14.03 1.66
C HIS A 135 15.82 -15.19 1.28
N LEU A 136 16.54 -15.00 0.17
CA LEU A 136 17.76 -15.75 -0.18
C LEU A 136 18.97 -14.84 0.04
N SER A 137 20.07 -15.41 0.56
CA SER A 137 21.26 -14.64 0.88
C SER A 137 22.54 -15.40 0.50
N LEU A 138 23.60 -14.66 0.20
CA LEU A 138 24.95 -15.16 0.04
C LEU A 138 25.75 -15.13 1.36
N VAL A 139 25.20 -14.58 2.42
CA VAL A 139 25.87 -14.47 3.71
C VAL A 139 25.94 -15.83 4.38
N PRO A 140 27.13 -16.32 4.77
CA PRO A 140 27.28 -17.60 5.46
C PRO A 140 26.44 -17.67 6.73
N GLY A 141 25.72 -18.78 6.93
CA GLY A 141 24.80 -18.95 8.07
C GLY A 141 23.39 -18.41 7.84
N TYR A 142 23.17 -17.61 6.79
CA TYR A 142 21.88 -17.01 6.41
C TYR A 142 21.49 -17.32 4.97
N SER A 143 21.71 -18.52 4.50
CA SER A 143 21.35 -18.89 3.12
C SER A 143 19.88 -18.64 2.79
N THR A 144 19.02 -18.81 3.78
CA THR A 144 17.59 -18.41 3.79
C THR A 144 17.23 -17.86 5.16
N PHE A 145 16.41 -16.84 5.21
CA PHE A 145 15.84 -16.31 6.44
C PHE A 145 14.52 -15.57 6.17
N THR A 146 13.72 -15.40 7.22
CA THR A 146 12.42 -14.74 7.15
C THR A 146 12.36 -13.61 8.15
N ILE A 147 11.98 -12.42 7.72
CA ILE A 147 11.65 -11.29 8.60
C ILE A 147 10.14 -11.26 8.77
N LYS A 148 9.68 -11.05 10.02
CA LYS A 148 8.25 -10.90 10.34
C LYS A 148 8.07 -9.71 11.25
N THR A 149 7.01 -8.94 10.98
CA THR A 149 6.56 -7.87 11.87
C THR A 149 5.04 -7.90 11.94
N ASP A 150 4.47 -7.57 13.10
CA ASP A 150 3.02 -7.46 13.26
C ASP A 150 2.65 -6.50 14.39
N GLY A 151 1.53 -5.82 14.23
CA GLY A 151 1.03 -4.85 15.19
C GLY A 151 0.00 -3.90 14.61
N ILE A 152 -0.33 -2.88 15.39
CA ILE A 152 -1.20 -1.79 14.97
C ILE A 152 -0.42 -0.89 14.01
N GLY A 153 -1.02 -0.53 12.88
CA GLY A 153 -0.51 0.48 11.97
C GLY A 153 -1.00 1.88 12.32
N ASP A 154 -0.81 2.84 11.40
CA ASP A 154 -1.25 4.21 11.62
C ASP A 154 -2.78 4.31 11.58
N ALA A 155 -3.36 4.92 12.60
CA ALA A 155 -4.79 5.20 12.67
C ALA A 155 -5.13 6.39 11.79
N VAL A 156 -6.22 6.29 11.03
CA VAL A 156 -6.66 7.35 10.12
C VAL A 156 -8.02 7.88 10.56
N MET A 157 -8.11 9.19 10.72
CA MET A 157 -9.37 9.91 10.90
C MET A 157 -9.67 10.70 9.63
N SER A 158 -10.90 10.65 9.16
CA SER A 158 -11.32 11.40 7.97
C SER A 158 -12.72 11.95 8.09
N ALA A 159 -12.96 13.01 7.33
CA ALA A 159 -14.30 13.56 7.09
C ALA A 159 -14.56 13.55 5.59
N SER A 160 -15.75 13.15 5.21
CA SER A 160 -16.20 13.13 3.82
C SER A 160 -17.40 14.02 3.62
N TYR A 161 -17.42 14.73 2.50
CA TYR A 161 -18.46 15.65 2.09
C TYR A 161 -19.00 15.31 0.72
N ALA A 162 -20.31 15.11 0.62
CA ALA A 162 -21.00 14.90 -0.65
C ALA A 162 -21.17 16.24 -1.40
N LEU A 163 -20.47 16.35 -2.52
CA LEU A 163 -20.55 17.49 -3.42
C LEU A 163 -21.73 17.25 -4.42
N ASN A 164 -22.69 18.16 -4.46
CA ASN A 164 -23.80 18.14 -5.41
C ASN A 164 -24.49 16.78 -5.56
N SER A 165 -25.54 16.55 -4.79
CA SER A 165 -26.51 15.47 -4.98
C SER A 165 -25.90 14.14 -5.47
N GLU A 166 -25.15 13.46 -4.59
CA GLU A 166 -24.95 12.00 -4.64
C GLU A 166 -23.89 11.43 -5.61
N SER A 167 -23.25 12.22 -6.45
CA SER A 167 -22.28 11.68 -7.42
C SER A 167 -20.81 11.87 -7.02
N TRP A 168 -20.50 12.94 -6.34
CA TRP A 168 -19.12 13.26 -5.94
C TRP A 168 -18.96 13.28 -4.43
N LEU A 169 -17.92 12.61 -3.95
CA LEU A 169 -17.54 12.59 -2.54
C LEU A 169 -16.10 13.06 -2.40
N LEU A 170 -15.89 14.12 -1.62
CA LEU A 170 -14.56 14.59 -1.22
C LEU A 170 -14.29 14.11 0.20
N SER A 171 -13.17 13.42 0.41
CA SER A 171 -12.72 12.97 1.72
C SER A 171 -11.37 13.59 2.05
N LEU A 172 -11.26 14.13 3.25
CA LEU A 172 -10.02 14.69 3.81
C LEU A 172 -9.73 13.99 5.12
N GLY A 173 -8.48 13.62 5.34
CA GLY A 173 -8.10 12.87 6.54
C GLY A 173 -6.77 13.30 7.13
N ILE A 174 -6.51 12.76 8.31
CA ILE A 174 -5.22 12.79 8.99
C ILE A 174 -4.88 11.36 9.42
N SER A 175 -3.70 10.91 9.07
CA SER A 175 -3.09 9.67 9.58
C SER A 175 -2.22 10.02 10.76
N LEU A 176 -2.45 9.34 11.86
CA LEU A 176 -1.71 9.51 13.11
C LEU A 176 -0.59 8.48 13.16
N PRO A 177 0.64 8.83 13.56
CA PRO A 177 1.78 7.91 13.61
C PRO A 177 1.67 6.95 14.82
N THR A 178 0.64 6.10 14.81
CA THR A 178 0.41 5.10 15.87
C THR A 178 1.10 3.77 15.60
N GLY A 179 1.49 3.51 14.36
CA GLY A 179 2.26 2.33 13.98
C GLY A 179 3.74 2.48 14.33
N SER A 180 4.34 1.39 14.76
CA SER A 180 5.76 1.37 15.11
C SER A 180 6.64 1.56 13.88
N ILE A 181 7.73 2.33 14.03
CA ILE A 181 8.84 2.44 13.09
C ILE A 181 10.14 1.84 13.65
N ASP A 182 10.04 1.11 14.76
CA ASP A 182 11.13 0.51 15.52
C ASP A 182 11.16 -1.01 15.41
N GLU A 183 10.49 -1.57 14.40
CA GLU A 183 10.44 -3.00 14.19
C GLU A 183 11.84 -3.56 13.88
N LYS A 184 12.15 -4.70 14.53
CA LYS A 184 13.45 -5.36 14.43
C LYS A 184 13.29 -6.84 14.12
N GLY A 185 14.28 -7.39 13.42
CA GLY A 185 14.33 -8.80 13.08
C GLY A 185 15.76 -9.32 12.99
N ASP A 186 15.90 -10.63 13.03
CA ASP A 186 17.19 -11.29 12.81
C ASP A 186 17.54 -11.22 11.32
N THR A 187 18.63 -10.53 11.01
CA THR A 187 19.10 -10.29 9.65
C THR A 187 20.60 -10.57 9.54
N PRO A 188 21.13 -10.83 8.34
CA PRO A 188 22.56 -11.08 8.16
C PRO A 188 23.48 -9.87 8.38
N ARG A 189 22.96 -8.70 8.79
CA ARG A 189 23.74 -7.50 9.05
C ARG A 189 24.55 -7.54 10.34
N GLY A 190 24.16 -8.38 11.28
CA GLY A 190 24.85 -8.51 12.57
C GLY A 190 24.15 -9.50 13.50
N PRO A 191 24.74 -9.83 14.65
CA PRO A 191 24.12 -10.72 15.63
C PRO A 191 22.93 -10.04 16.28
N GLY A 192 21.86 -10.81 16.55
CA GLY A 192 20.64 -10.35 17.19
C GLY A 192 19.72 -9.56 16.26
N ASN A 193 18.71 -8.95 16.84
CA ASN A 193 17.69 -8.22 16.08
C ASN A 193 18.23 -6.87 15.59
N GLN A 194 18.09 -6.63 14.29
CA GLN A 194 18.45 -5.41 13.61
C GLN A 194 17.19 -4.65 13.15
N GLN A 195 17.29 -3.34 12.97
CA GLN A 195 16.23 -2.55 12.35
C GLN A 195 15.85 -3.16 11.00
N VAL A 196 14.56 -3.44 10.79
CA VAL A 196 14.07 -3.97 9.51
C VAL A 196 13.87 -2.85 8.50
N PRO A 197 13.84 -3.18 7.20
CA PRO A 197 13.62 -2.20 6.13
C PRO A 197 12.35 -1.35 6.32
N TYR A 198 12.32 -0.16 5.69
CA TYR A 198 11.19 0.77 5.73
C TYR A 198 9.86 0.09 5.41
N THR A 199 9.85 -0.81 4.43
CA THR A 199 8.65 -1.56 4.01
C THR A 199 8.16 -2.59 5.01
N MET A 200 8.97 -2.92 6.01
CA MET A 200 8.64 -3.84 7.10
C MET A 200 8.27 -3.12 8.40
N GLN A 201 8.27 -1.79 8.40
CA GLN A 201 7.75 -0.98 9.50
C GLN A 201 6.22 -0.95 9.48
N LEU A 202 5.58 -0.76 10.62
CA LEU A 202 4.13 -0.81 10.77
C LEU A 202 3.46 0.55 10.59
N GLY A 203 4.23 1.64 10.69
CA GLY A 203 3.76 3.01 10.52
C GLY A 203 4.69 3.87 9.68
N SER A 204 4.28 5.09 9.41
CA SER A 204 5.08 6.12 8.74
C SER A 204 5.98 6.89 9.72
N GLY A 205 5.56 6.95 10.98
CA GLY A 205 6.17 7.82 11.99
C GLY A 205 5.92 9.31 11.76
N THR A 206 5.11 9.68 10.77
CA THR A 206 4.76 11.08 10.43
C THR A 206 3.26 11.30 10.44
N TYR A 207 2.84 12.57 10.58
CA TYR A 207 1.46 12.94 10.31
C TYR A 207 1.26 13.07 8.81
N ASP A 208 0.35 12.25 8.27
CA ASP A 208 0.08 12.21 6.85
C ASP A 208 -1.34 12.71 6.57
N PHE A 209 -1.55 13.30 5.40
CA PHE A 209 -2.83 13.90 5.01
C PHE A 209 -3.38 13.20 3.77
N PRO A 210 -4.17 12.13 3.97
CA PRO A 210 -4.89 11.49 2.88
C PRO A 210 -6.03 12.38 2.38
N VAL A 211 -6.12 12.50 1.05
CA VAL A 211 -7.16 13.22 0.33
C VAL A 211 -7.72 12.30 -0.74
N GLU A 212 -9.03 12.24 -0.88
CA GLU A 212 -9.68 11.44 -1.90
C GLU A 212 -10.85 12.20 -2.52
N LEU A 213 -10.96 12.12 -3.84
CA LEU A 213 -12.13 12.53 -4.60
C LEU A 213 -12.67 11.31 -5.33
N SER A 214 -13.89 10.92 -5.02
CA SER A 214 -14.57 9.82 -5.70
C SER A 214 -15.82 10.30 -6.43
N TYR A 215 -16.10 9.63 -7.55
CA TYR A 215 -17.29 9.85 -8.38
C TYR A 215 -17.99 8.52 -8.60
N GLN A 216 -19.29 8.52 -8.36
CA GLN A 216 -20.17 7.42 -8.71
C GLN A 216 -21.44 8.00 -9.31
N ASN A 217 -21.81 7.55 -10.51
CA ASN A 217 -23.03 8.03 -11.13
C ASN A 217 -24.26 7.42 -10.41
N SER A 218 -25.07 8.26 -9.77
CA SER A 218 -26.28 7.85 -9.04
C SER A 218 -27.39 7.31 -9.95
N SER A 219 -27.50 7.87 -11.18
CA SER A 219 -28.54 7.48 -12.16
C SER A 219 -28.17 6.23 -12.97
N ALA A 220 -26.87 5.98 -13.15
CA ALA A 220 -26.33 4.80 -13.82
C ALA A 220 -25.06 4.34 -13.07
N PRO A 221 -25.22 3.59 -11.96
CA PRO A 221 -24.12 3.28 -11.01
C PRO A 221 -23.10 2.28 -11.61
N ASN A 222 -22.89 2.37 -12.92
CA ASN A 222 -21.97 1.53 -13.66
C ASN A 222 -20.55 2.07 -13.71
N LEU A 223 -20.38 3.40 -13.59
CA LEU A 223 -19.07 4.05 -13.62
C LEU A 223 -18.73 4.58 -12.22
N SER A 224 -17.58 4.17 -11.70
CA SER A 224 -16.95 4.78 -10.54
C SER A 224 -15.54 5.22 -10.88
N LEU A 225 -15.19 6.43 -10.46
CA LEU A 225 -13.85 7.00 -10.59
C LEU A 225 -13.35 7.41 -9.21
N LYS A 226 -12.05 7.23 -8.96
CA LYS A 226 -11.42 7.59 -7.70
C LYS A 226 -10.04 8.18 -7.97
N ALA A 227 -9.78 9.35 -7.41
CA ALA A 227 -8.46 9.95 -7.36
C ALA A 227 -8.09 10.16 -5.89
N SER A 228 -6.91 9.72 -5.48
CA SER A 228 -6.45 9.91 -4.11
C SER A 228 -4.98 10.32 -4.05
N ALA A 229 -4.63 11.01 -2.98
CA ALA A 229 -3.27 11.37 -2.63
C ALA A 229 -3.06 11.21 -1.12
N THR A 230 -1.87 10.76 -0.73
CA THR A 230 -1.40 10.85 0.65
C THR A 230 -0.23 11.79 0.68
N ILE A 231 -0.42 12.96 1.29
CA ILE A 231 0.62 13.98 1.44
C ILE A 231 1.26 13.78 2.80
N ARG A 232 2.56 13.57 2.80
CA ARG A 232 3.34 13.32 4.01
C ARG A 232 4.14 14.55 4.39
N THR A 233 4.20 14.84 5.68
CA THR A 233 4.83 16.05 6.19
C THR A 233 5.78 15.74 7.32
N GLY A 234 6.74 16.63 7.52
CA GLY A 234 7.71 16.47 8.60
C GLY A 234 8.78 15.41 8.29
N THR A 235 9.44 14.98 9.34
CA THR A 235 10.44 13.90 9.38
C THR A 235 10.16 13.13 10.66
N ASN A 236 10.24 11.81 10.63
CA ASN A 236 10.01 10.99 11.81
C ASN A 236 11.25 10.93 12.73
N ASP A 237 11.15 10.27 13.87
CA ASP A 237 12.20 10.17 14.90
C ASP A 237 13.43 9.35 14.43
N ARG A 238 13.42 8.83 13.19
CA ARG A 238 14.51 8.12 12.53
C ARG A 238 15.05 8.85 11.31
N ASP A 239 14.86 10.16 11.26
CA ASP A 239 15.38 11.08 10.24
C ASP A 239 14.95 10.78 8.79
N TYR A 240 13.82 10.09 8.59
CA TYR A 240 13.25 9.89 7.27
C TYR A 240 11.75 10.22 7.20
N ARG A 241 11.26 10.33 5.99
CA ARG A 241 9.84 10.43 5.63
C ARG A 241 9.60 9.61 4.39
N LEU A 242 8.56 8.78 4.42
CA LEU A 242 8.11 8.08 3.21
C LEU A 242 7.67 9.07 2.13
N GLY A 243 7.76 8.70 0.86
CA GLY A 243 7.32 9.53 -0.26
C GLY A 243 5.81 9.75 -0.29
N ASN A 244 5.35 10.85 -0.90
CA ASN A 244 3.92 11.02 -1.16
C ASN A 244 3.43 9.93 -2.11
N ASN A 245 2.15 9.60 -1.98
CA ASN A 245 1.51 8.61 -2.83
C ASN A 245 0.32 9.24 -3.58
N TYR A 246 0.14 8.85 -4.82
CA TYR A 246 -0.96 9.32 -5.69
C TYR A 246 -1.57 8.13 -6.39
N SER A 247 -2.89 8.05 -6.46
CA SER A 247 -3.57 7.01 -7.21
C SER A 247 -4.73 7.55 -8.03
N LEU A 248 -4.98 6.89 -9.14
CA LEU A 248 -6.15 7.13 -9.99
C LEU A 248 -6.72 5.79 -10.40
N SER A 249 -8.00 5.58 -10.20
CA SER A 249 -8.67 4.36 -10.62
C SER A 249 -10.03 4.65 -11.22
N GLY A 250 -10.42 3.78 -12.15
CA GLY A 250 -11.73 3.78 -12.77
C GLY A 250 -12.26 2.36 -12.86
N ARG A 251 -13.53 2.17 -12.55
CA ARG A 251 -14.23 0.89 -12.61
C ARG A 251 -15.55 1.07 -13.34
N TYR A 252 -15.84 0.15 -14.25
CA TYR A 252 -17.12 0.06 -14.92
C TYR A 252 -17.76 -1.28 -14.61
N LYS A 253 -18.99 -1.23 -14.11
CA LYS A 253 -19.82 -2.40 -13.81
C LYS A 253 -20.59 -2.79 -15.06
N VAL A 254 -20.57 -4.08 -15.37
CA VAL A 254 -21.31 -4.66 -16.49
C VAL A 254 -22.33 -5.68 -15.95
N ASP A 255 -23.60 -5.44 -16.18
CA ASP A 255 -24.65 -6.40 -15.87
C ASP A 255 -24.74 -7.43 -17.00
N LEU A 256 -24.12 -8.61 -16.82
CA LEU A 256 -24.11 -9.69 -17.81
C LEU A 256 -25.43 -10.45 -17.84
N SER A 257 -26.14 -10.50 -16.71
CA SER A 257 -27.49 -11.04 -16.57
C SER A 257 -28.14 -10.52 -15.27
N SER A 258 -29.39 -10.84 -15.02
CA SER A 258 -30.07 -10.49 -13.76
C SER A 258 -29.38 -11.04 -12.50
N ARG A 259 -28.52 -12.07 -12.65
CA ARG A 259 -27.81 -12.74 -11.54
C ARG A 259 -26.30 -12.63 -11.62
N LEU A 260 -25.75 -12.18 -12.74
CA LEU A 260 -24.30 -12.11 -12.98
C LEU A 260 -23.89 -10.67 -13.30
N LYS A 261 -23.00 -10.14 -12.46
CA LYS A 261 -22.40 -8.82 -12.63
C LYS A 261 -20.89 -8.97 -12.83
N GLY A 262 -20.34 -8.25 -13.77
CA GLY A 262 -18.91 -8.16 -14.03
C GLY A 262 -18.40 -6.75 -13.75
N TYR A 263 -17.09 -6.62 -13.59
CA TYR A 263 -16.40 -5.34 -13.44
C TYR A 263 -15.19 -5.31 -14.36
N VAL A 264 -14.98 -4.18 -15.02
CA VAL A 264 -13.76 -3.86 -15.74
C VAL A 264 -13.20 -2.60 -15.11
N GLY A 265 -11.93 -2.61 -14.75
CA GLY A 265 -11.31 -1.45 -14.12
C GLY A 265 -9.86 -1.27 -14.51
N LEU A 266 -9.40 -0.01 -14.41
CA LEU A 266 -8.01 0.39 -14.55
C LEU A 266 -7.61 1.14 -13.28
N ALA A 267 -6.38 0.91 -12.83
CA ALA A 267 -5.79 1.65 -11.73
C ALA A 267 -4.34 1.99 -12.05
N GLY A 268 -3.92 3.18 -11.68
CA GLY A 268 -2.53 3.63 -11.74
C GLY A 268 -2.14 4.23 -10.40
N GLN A 269 -0.91 4.01 -9.98
CA GLN A 269 -0.35 4.53 -8.75
C GLN A 269 1.04 5.09 -9.02
N TYR A 270 1.37 6.16 -8.30
CA TYR A 270 2.70 6.76 -8.30
C TYR A 270 3.09 7.09 -6.86
N SER A 271 4.30 6.70 -6.49
CA SER A 271 4.90 7.01 -5.19
C SER A 271 6.15 7.84 -5.38
N ASP A 272 6.27 8.91 -4.60
CA ASP A 272 7.52 9.68 -4.50
C ASP A 272 8.58 8.85 -3.76
N SER A 273 9.81 9.27 -3.88
CA SER A 273 10.93 8.67 -3.16
C SER A 273 10.87 8.97 -1.66
N ILE A 274 11.49 8.12 -0.85
CA ILE A 274 11.74 8.38 0.58
C ILE A 274 12.68 9.58 0.70
N HIS A 275 12.42 10.48 1.64
CA HIS A 275 13.28 11.61 1.98
C HIS A 275 13.99 11.33 3.30
N GLY A 276 15.28 11.64 3.38
CA GLY A 276 16.11 11.33 4.55
C GLY A 276 16.52 9.86 4.59
N GLN A 277 17.07 9.43 5.71
CA GLN A 277 17.59 8.08 5.89
C GLN A 277 17.64 7.73 7.38
N ASP A 278 17.26 6.51 7.71
CA ASP A 278 17.51 5.92 9.03
C ASP A 278 18.98 5.46 9.13
N ASP A 279 19.75 6.05 10.03
CA ASP A 279 21.17 5.75 10.22
C ASP A 279 21.44 4.30 10.68
N SER A 280 20.44 3.61 11.19
CA SER A 280 20.55 2.18 11.56
C SER A 280 20.45 1.25 10.34
N LEU A 281 20.02 1.75 9.17
CA LEU A 281 20.02 1.04 7.91
C LEU A 281 21.30 1.40 7.13
N LEU A 282 22.25 0.47 7.04
CA LEU A 282 23.54 0.71 6.44
C LEU A 282 23.45 1.00 4.93
N ALA A 283 24.31 1.89 4.44
CA ALA A 283 24.53 2.09 3.01
C ALA A 283 24.91 0.75 2.35
N GLY A 284 24.17 0.37 1.30
CA GLY A 284 24.34 -0.93 0.62
C GLY A 284 23.36 -2.02 1.08
N ASP A 285 22.57 -1.79 2.13
CA ASP A 285 21.38 -2.59 2.39
C ASP A 285 20.39 -2.37 1.23
N PRO A 286 19.82 -3.43 0.63
CA PRO A 286 18.80 -3.29 -0.42
C PRO A 286 17.64 -2.37 -0.03
N ALA A 287 17.31 -2.31 1.26
CA ALA A 287 16.31 -1.41 1.80
C ALA A 287 16.69 0.07 1.73
N THR A 288 17.97 0.38 1.66
CA THR A 288 18.51 1.76 1.57
C THR A 288 18.95 2.14 0.17
N LEU A 289 19.02 1.20 -0.77
CA LEU A 289 19.40 1.47 -2.16
C LEU A 289 18.31 2.21 -2.96
N TYR A 290 17.09 2.29 -2.41
CA TYR A 290 15.93 2.92 -3.04
C TYR A 290 15.32 4.09 -2.25
N PRO A 291 15.94 4.66 -1.20
CA PRO A 291 15.54 5.98 -0.83
C PRO A 291 15.97 6.89 -1.97
N ALA A 292 15.10 7.71 -2.35
CA ALA A 292 15.27 8.91 -3.11
C ALA A 292 16.67 9.27 -3.59
N SER A 293 16.83 9.40 -4.81
CA SER A 293 17.74 10.39 -5.35
C SER A 293 16.95 11.57 -5.91
#